data_98170f2d0792a9e7630b1f943b781a28
#
_entry.id   98170f2d0792a9e7630b1f943b781a28
#
_cell.length_a   1.000
_cell.length_b   1.000
_cell.length_c   1.000
_cell.angle_alpha   90.00
_cell.angle_beta   90.00
_cell.angle_gamma   90.00
#
_symmetry.space_group_name_H-M   'P 1'
#
loop_
_entity.id
_entity.type
_entity.pdbx_description
1 polymer ?
#
loop_
_entity_poly.entity_id
_entity_poly.type
_entity_poly.pdbx_seq_one_letter_code
_entity_poly.pdbx_strand_id
1 'polypeptide(L)'
;TSHGAAISLSSNALRLLDRLEIYNDLKNQSFVHSAASIQGPQKEISSFPTPEVLTTRRQTLMSLLYSRYINLGGEIFHHHDFASFDVAKCEVTFTNENKYTLKHLAACDGIRSSIRDTLFAANQDPKYSGYSAWRGIGKSNLQKIHFALGPDSHIVSYPINKEGDVSFVAVKKEDYQFKESWKEEGSIS
;
A
#
# COMPACT_ATOMS: atom_id res chain seq x y z
N THR A 1 9.29 -11.83 -5.63
CA THR A 1 10.30 -10.88 -5.15
C THR A 1 9.61 -9.59 -4.76
N SER A 2 9.25 -9.48 -3.48
CA SER A 2 8.63 -8.27 -2.95
C SER A 2 9.71 -7.21 -2.74
N HIS A 3 9.93 -6.35 -3.68
CA HIS A 3 10.59 -5.07 -3.43
C HIS A 3 9.55 -4.23 -2.68
N GLY A 4 9.52 -4.42 -1.35
CA GLY A 4 8.43 -3.94 -0.53
C GLY A 4 8.57 -2.47 -0.22
N ALA A 5 7.68 -1.66 -0.77
CA ALA A 5 7.38 -0.36 -0.23
C ALA A 5 6.94 -0.48 1.24
N ALA A 6 7.16 0.55 2.02
CA ALA A 6 6.56 0.67 3.33
C ALA A 6 5.09 1.09 3.23
N ILE A 7 4.37 0.94 4.33
CA ILE A 7 2.99 1.36 4.47
C ILE A 7 2.80 2.12 5.77
N SER A 8 1.94 3.11 5.74
CA SER A 8 1.52 3.90 6.89
C SER A 8 0.08 3.54 7.26
N LEU A 9 -0.16 3.26 8.51
CA LEU A 9 -1.44 2.79 9.06
C LEU A 9 -1.91 3.77 10.13
N SER A 10 -3.01 4.42 9.88
CA SER A 10 -3.64 5.36 10.83
C SER A 10 -4.64 4.65 11.75
N SER A 11 -5.13 5.35 12.75
CA SER A 11 -5.94 4.80 13.84
C SER A 11 -7.19 4.02 13.39
N ASN A 12 -7.77 4.36 12.22
CA ASN A 12 -8.89 3.61 11.64
C ASN A 12 -8.46 2.20 11.22
N ALA A 13 -7.29 2.06 10.58
CA ALA A 13 -6.74 0.75 10.21
C ALA A 13 -6.28 -0.03 11.46
N LEU A 14 -5.63 0.65 12.43
CA LEU A 14 -5.13 0.00 13.64
C LEU A 14 -6.24 -0.67 14.45
N ARG A 15 -7.44 -0.06 14.51
CA ARG A 15 -8.62 -0.69 15.15
C ARG A 15 -9.05 -1.98 14.48
N LEU A 16 -8.90 -2.10 13.16
CA LEU A 16 -9.21 -3.33 12.45
C LEU A 16 -8.16 -4.41 12.71
N LEU A 17 -6.89 -4.02 12.77
CA LEU A 17 -5.79 -4.94 13.08
C LEU A 17 -5.86 -5.45 14.53
N ASP A 18 -6.34 -4.62 15.46
CA ASP A 18 -6.62 -5.03 16.83
C ASP A 18 -7.73 -6.08 16.88
N ARG A 19 -8.85 -5.88 16.18
CA ARG A 19 -9.92 -6.87 16.04
C ARG A 19 -9.46 -8.17 15.39
N LEU A 20 -8.45 -8.12 14.55
CA LEU A 20 -7.79 -9.28 13.93
C LEU A 20 -6.74 -9.91 14.85
N GLU A 21 -6.49 -9.34 16.03
CA GLU A 21 -5.51 -9.80 17.02
C GLU A 21 -4.06 -9.82 16.51
N ILE A 22 -3.74 -8.95 15.53
CA ILE A 22 -2.37 -8.83 14.97
C ILE A 22 -1.72 -7.46 15.25
N TYR A 23 -2.42 -6.55 15.92
CA TYR A 23 -1.92 -5.20 16.19
C TYR A 23 -0.62 -5.20 17.00
N ASN A 24 -0.55 -5.98 18.08
CA ASN A 24 0.63 -6.01 18.95
C ASN A 24 1.84 -6.60 18.24
N ASP A 25 1.67 -7.67 17.48
CA ASP A 25 2.75 -8.28 16.71
C ASP A 25 3.28 -7.34 15.63
N LEU A 26 2.38 -6.60 14.99
CA LEU A 26 2.75 -5.60 14.01
C LEU A 26 3.48 -4.41 14.66
N LYS A 27 2.97 -3.91 15.78
CA LYS A 27 3.55 -2.79 16.53
C LYS A 27 4.98 -3.06 16.98
N ASN A 28 5.27 -4.28 17.40
CA ASN A 28 6.61 -4.70 17.83
C ASN A 28 7.63 -4.66 16.67
N GLN A 29 7.20 -4.82 15.43
CA GLN A 29 8.01 -4.86 14.21
C GLN A 29 7.96 -3.55 13.41
N SER A 30 7.41 -2.49 13.98
CA SER A 30 7.07 -1.26 13.30
C SER A 30 7.62 -0.04 14.04
N PHE A 31 7.51 1.11 13.42
CA PHE A 31 7.74 2.40 14.08
C PHE A 31 6.40 3.07 14.41
N VAL A 32 6.30 3.58 15.62
CA VAL A 32 5.08 4.28 16.11
C VAL A 32 5.35 5.77 16.11
N HIS A 33 4.52 6.52 15.42
CA HIS A 33 4.58 7.97 15.36
C HIS A 33 3.47 8.61 16.18
N SER A 34 3.84 9.69 16.86
CA SER A 34 2.92 10.60 17.55
C SER A 34 3.07 12.05 17.08
N ALA A 35 3.99 12.28 16.14
CA ALA A 35 4.24 13.60 15.58
C ALA A 35 4.69 13.52 14.12
N ALA A 36 4.45 14.60 13.41
CA ALA A 36 4.95 14.85 12.06
C ALA A 36 5.53 16.26 11.96
N SER A 37 6.32 16.52 10.93
CA SER A 37 6.90 17.84 10.70
C SER A 37 6.91 18.23 9.24
N ILE A 38 6.86 19.51 8.99
CA ILE A 38 7.09 20.13 7.68
C ILE A 38 8.51 20.62 7.63
N GLN A 39 9.24 20.18 6.62
CA GLN A 39 10.64 20.52 6.40
C GLN A 39 10.75 21.60 5.31
N GLY A 40 11.51 22.62 5.59
CA GLY A 40 11.99 23.56 4.58
C GLY A 40 13.37 23.15 4.04
N PRO A 41 13.95 23.95 3.13
CA PRO A 41 15.24 23.63 2.52
C PRO A 41 16.42 23.52 3.49
N GLN A 42 16.36 24.25 4.62
CA GLN A 42 17.46 24.32 5.58
C GLN A 42 17.08 23.93 6.99
N LYS A 43 15.80 23.98 7.33
CA LYS A 43 15.32 23.71 8.71
C LYS A 43 13.87 23.24 8.72
N GLU A 44 13.51 22.64 9.86
CA GLU A 44 12.11 22.34 10.16
C GLU A 44 11.32 23.65 10.30
N ILE A 45 10.20 23.74 9.55
CA ILE A 45 9.30 24.89 9.59
C ILE A 45 8.29 24.73 10.72
N SER A 46 7.73 23.54 10.88
CA SER A 46 6.70 23.25 11.85
C SER A 46 6.74 21.78 12.26
N SER A 47 6.37 21.52 13.51
CA SER A 47 6.14 20.18 14.03
C SER A 47 4.78 20.15 14.74
N PHE A 48 4.02 19.10 14.55
CA PHE A 48 2.67 18.98 15.09
C PHE A 48 2.39 17.54 15.55
N PRO A 49 1.59 17.38 16.62
CA PRO A 49 1.18 16.06 17.07
C PRO A 49 0.26 15.40 16.04
N THR A 50 0.34 14.09 15.96
CA THR A 50 -0.59 13.26 15.17
C THR A 50 -1.27 12.25 16.08
N PRO A 51 -2.47 11.76 15.74
CA PRO A 51 -2.94 10.50 16.29
C PRO A 51 -1.90 9.40 16.04
N GLU A 52 -1.97 8.31 16.78
CA GLU A 52 -1.05 7.19 16.56
C GLU A 52 -1.07 6.74 15.10
N VAL A 53 0.10 6.79 14.47
CA VAL A 53 0.36 6.27 13.13
C VAL A 53 1.46 5.23 13.24
N LEU A 54 1.22 4.07 12.67
CA LEU A 54 2.18 2.98 12.64
C LEU A 54 2.70 2.82 11.21
N THR A 55 4.01 2.81 11.07
CA THR A 55 4.67 2.61 9.77
C THR A 55 5.52 1.36 9.80
N THR A 56 5.43 0.58 8.74
CA THR A 56 6.06 -0.73 8.67
C THR A 56 6.42 -1.11 7.24
N ARG A 57 7.20 -2.17 7.06
CA ARG A 57 7.34 -2.81 5.75
C ARG A 57 6.01 -3.44 5.33
N ARG A 58 5.60 -3.24 4.09
CA ARG A 58 4.40 -3.88 3.55
C ARG A 58 4.46 -5.41 3.71
N GLN A 59 5.64 -5.99 3.54
CA GLN A 59 5.84 -7.43 3.71
C GLN A 59 5.52 -7.92 5.12
N THR A 60 5.91 -7.17 6.16
CA THR A 60 5.60 -7.51 7.55
C THR A 60 4.07 -7.57 7.77
N LEU A 61 3.36 -6.53 7.34
CA LEU A 61 1.89 -6.52 7.42
C LEU A 61 1.27 -7.68 6.66
N MET A 62 1.71 -7.93 5.43
CA MET A 62 1.17 -9.02 4.61
C MET A 62 1.42 -10.39 5.22
N SER A 63 2.58 -10.62 5.81
CA SER A 63 2.90 -11.89 6.48
C SER A 63 2.01 -12.15 7.68
N LEU A 64 1.77 -11.11 8.50
CA LEU A 64 0.87 -11.22 9.67
C LEU A 64 -0.59 -11.48 9.25
N LEU A 65 -1.08 -10.73 8.26
CA LEU A 65 -2.42 -10.93 7.72
C LEU A 65 -2.60 -12.33 7.12
N TYR A 66 -1.61 -12.78 6.35
CA TYR A 66 -1.60 -14.13 5.78
C TYR A 66 -1.65 -15.21 6.87
N SER A 67 -0.75 -15.12 7.85
CA SER A 67 -0.70 -16.09 8.95
C SER A 67 -2.01 -16.10 9.74
N ARG A 68 -2.57 -14.92 10.02
CA ARG A 68 -3.85 -14.82 10.73
C ARG A 68 -4.99 -15.43 9.94
N TYR A 69 -5.06 -15.17 8.63
CA TYR A 69 -6.07 -15.72 7.75
C TYR A 69 -6.04 -17.25 7.71
N ILE A 70 -4.85 -17.83 7.56
CA ILE A 70 -4.67 -19.30 7.57
C ILE A 70 -5.04 -19.89 8.93
N ASN A 71 -4.63 -19.24 10.04
CA ASN A 71 -4.96 -19.71 11.40
C ASN A 71 -6.47 -19.67 11.71
N LEU A 72 -7.22 -18.83 11.00
CA LEU A 72 -8.69 -18.78 11.06
C LEU A 72 -9.37 -19.81 10.16
N GLY A 73 -8.61 -20.69 9.50
CA GLY A 73 -9.13 -21.69 8.57
C GLY A 73 -9.38 -21.16 7.16
N GLY A 74 -8.83 -20.00 6.82
CA GLY A 74 -8.93 -19.45 5.46
C GLY A 74 -8.11 -20.24 4.46
N GLU A 75 -8.60 -20.34 3.23
CA GLU A 75 -7.92 -21.01 2.13
C GLU A 75 -7.46 -20.00 1.08
N ILE A 76 -6.30 -20.21 0.51
CA ILE A 76 -5.74 -19.36 -0.55
C ILE A 76 -5.41 -20.23 -1.76
N PHE A 77 -6.05 -19.91 -2.86
CA PHE A 77 -5.80 -20.58 -4.14
C PHE A 77 -4.92 -19.69 -5.02
N HIS A 78 -3.77 -20.22 -5.40
CA HIS A 78 -2.89 -19.59 -6.38
C HIS A 78 -3.27 -20.01 -7.80
N HIS A 79 -2.83 -19.23 -8.80
CA HIS A 79 -3.12 -19.50 -10.23
C HIS A 79 -4.64 -19.56 -10.54
N HIS A 80 -5.40 -18.68 -9.87
CA HIS A 80 -6.82 -18.50 -10.08
C HIS A 80 -7.07 -17.07 -10.58
N ASP A 81 -6.57 -16.77 -11.78
CA ASP A 81 -6.87 -15.49 -12.44
C ASP A 81 -8.33 -15.48 -12.89
N PHE A 82 -9.01 -14.36 -12.62
CA PHE A 82 -10.42 -14.23 -12.97
C PHE A 82 -10.63 -14.29 -14.49
N ALA A 83 -11.59 -15.11 -14.94
CA ALA A 83 -11.98 -15.23 -16.33
C ALA A 83 -13.38 -14.66 -16.59
N SER A 84 -14.38 -15.05 -15.79
CA SER A 84 -15.76 -14.57 -15.96
C SER A 84 -16.59 -14.77 -14.70
N PHE A 85 -17.74 -14.08 -14.65
CA PHE A 85 -18.74 -14.23 -13.59
C PHE A 85 -20.14 -14.35 -14.18
N ASP A 86 -20.83 -15.45 -13.89
CA ASP A 86 -22.25 -15.66 -14.22
C ASP A 86 -23.10 -15.15 -13.06
N VAL A 87 -23.72 -13.98 -13.24
CA VAL A 87 -24.53 -13.32 -12.21
C VAL A 87 -25.77 -14.17 -11.84
N ALA A 88 -26.39 -14.85 -12.81
CA ALA A 88 -27.59 -15.64 -12.59
C ALA A 88 -27.32 -16.88 -11.75
N LYS A 89 -26.16 -17.49 -11.90
CA LYS A 89 -25.71 -18.66 -11.16
C LYS A 89 -24.89 -18.34 -9.92
N CYS A 90 -24.51 -17.06 -9.74
CA CYS A 90 -23.53 -16.66 -8.72
C CYS A 90 -22.23 -17.47 -8.85
N GLU A 91 -21.78 -17.76 -10.07
CA GLU A 91 -20.63 -18.60 -10.37
C GLU A 91 -19.47 -17.78 -10.92
N VAL A 92 -18.30 -17.89 -10.30
CA VAL A 92 -17.04 -17.36 -10.83
C VAL A 92 -16.29 -18.47 -11.56
N THR A 93 -15.74 -18.13 -12.72
CA THR A 93 -14.85 -19.02 -13.50
C THR A 93 -13.46 -18.37 -13.55
N PHE A 94 -12.43 -19.17 -13.32
CA PHE A 94 -11.02 -18.78 -13.40
C PHE A 94 -10.38 -19.28 -14.70
N THR A 95 -9.22 -18.72 -15.07
CA THR A 95 -8.49 -19.08 -16.30
C THR A 95 -8.01 -20.53 -16.33
N ASN A 96 -7.91 -21.17 -15.17
CA ASN A 96 -7.60 -22.59 -15.01
C ASN A 96 -8.85 -23.50 -15.10
N GLU A 97 -9.98 -22.96 -15.58
CA GLU A 97 -11.27 -23.62 -15.72
C GLU A 97 -11.98 -24.00 -14.41
N ASN A 98 -11.40 -23.71 -13.27
CA ASN A 98 -12.06 -23.93 -11.98
C ASN A 98 -13.24 -22.98 -11.82
N LYS A 99 -14.33 -23.51 -11.22
CA LYS A 99 -15.56 -22.79 -10.99
C LYS A 99 -15.99 -22.88 -9.54
N TYR A 100 -16.49 -21.76 -9.01
CA TYR A 100 -16.99 -21.70 -7.65
C TYR A 100 -18.31 -20.94 -7.59
N THR A 101 -19.30 -21.52 -6.92
CA THR A 101 -20.57 -20.83 -6.60
C THR A 101 -20.36 -20.04 -5.30
N LEU A 102 -20.63 -18.75 -5.33
CA LEU A 102 -20.32 -17.82 -4.26
C LEU A 102 -21.59 -17.17 -3.70
N LYS A 103 -21.64 -16.96 -2.39
CA LYS A 103 -22.66 -16.10 -1.76
C LYS A 103 -22.25 -14.63 -1.79
N HIS A 104 -20.95 -14.36 -1.67
CA HIS A 104 -20.36 -13.02 -1.67
C HIS A 104 -19.07 -13.03 -2.45
N LEU A 105 -18.81 -11.96 -3.16
CA LEU A 105 -17.56 -11.73 -3.90
C LEU A 105 -17.03 -10.34 -3.56
N ALA A 106 -15.79 -10.27 -3.10
CA ALA A 106 -15.05 -9.02 -2.92
C ALA A 106 -13.93 -8.94 -3.95
N ALA A 107 -14.06 -8.05 -4.92
CA ALA A 107 -13.04 -7.80 -5.93
C ALA A 107 -11.94 -6.92 -5.37
N CYS A 108 -10.74 -7.46 -5.18
CA CYS A 108 -9.56 -6.76 -4.69
C CYS A 108 -8.40 -6.83 -5.70
N ASP A 109 -8.72 -6.86 -6.99
CA ASP A 109 -7.83 -7.07 -8.13
C ASP A 109 -7.19 -5.75 -8.67
N GLY A 110 -7.38 -4.64 -7.94
CA GLY A 110 -6.64 -3.41 -8.12
C GLY A 110 -7.20 -2.46 -9.18
N ILE A 111 -6.35 -1.51 -9.60
CA ILE A 111 -6.74 -0.42 -10.50
C ILE A 111 -7.18 -0.92 -11.90
N ARG A 112 -6.65 -2.06 -12.33
CA ARG A 112 -6.98 -2.74 -13.60
C ARG A 112 -7.93 -3.91 -13.38
N SER A 113 -8.92 -3.73 -12.51
CA SER A 113 -9.87 -4.77 -12.11
C SER A 113 -10.68 -5.32 -13.28
N SER A 114 -10.43 -6.57 -13.63
CA SER A 114 -11.20 -7.30 -14.63
C SER A 114 -12.63 -7.59 -14.17
N ILE A 115 -12.80 -7.79 -12.87
CA ILE A 115 -14.12 -8.03 -12.25
C ILE A 115 -14.99 -6.79 -12.36
N ARG A 116 -14.44 -5.60 -12.06
CA ARG A 116 -15.14 -4.32 -12.24
C ARG A 116 -15.61 -4.15 -13.68
N ASP A 117 -14.71 -4.36 -14.63
CA ASP A 117 -14.99 -4.14 -16.05
C ASP A 117 -16.05 -5.12 -16.58
N THR A 118 -16.04 -6.36 -16.09
CA THR A 118 -17.05 -7.37 -16.43
C THR A 118 -18.43 -7.04 -15.84
N LEU A 119 -18.50 -6.66 -14.55
CA LEU A 119 -19.77 -6.45 -13.86
C LEU A 119 -20.45 -5.14 -14.21
N PHE A 120 -19.69 -4.10 -14.50
CA PHE A 120 -20.23 -2.74 -14.70
C PHE A 120 -20.10 -2.24 -16.14
N ALA A 121 -19.63 -3.07 -17.06
CA ALA A 121 -19.32 -2.71 -18.47
C ALA A 121 -18.50 -1.41 -18.56
N ALA A 122 -17.68 -1.17 -17.54
CA ALA A 122 -16.94 0.06 -17.35
C ALA A 122 -15.52 -0.13 -17.91
N ASN A 123 -15.37 -0.12 -19.23
CA ASN A 123 -14.06 -0.03 -19.89
C ASN A 123 -13.39 1.30 -19.54
N GLN A 124 -12.98 1.45 -18.29
CA GLN A 124 -12.28 2.64 -17.81
C GLN A 124 -10.83 2.30 -17.55
N ASP A 125 -10.00 2.53 -18.55
CA ASP A 125 -8.56 2.52 -18.34
C ASP A 125 -8.15 3.55 -17.30
N PRO A 126 -7.17 3.24 -16.44
CA PRO A 126 -6.60 4.20 -15.51
C PRO A 126 -6.10 5.43 -16.24
N LYS A 127 -6.49 6.62 -15.76
CA LYS A 127 -6.01 7.90 -16.32
C LYS A 127 -4.79 8.36 -15.57
N TYR A 128 -3.78 8.79 -16.31
CA TYR A 128 -2.59 9.41 -15.73
C TYR A 128 -2.99 10.71 -15.01
N SER A 129 -2.51 10.85 -13.79
CA SER A 129 -2.86 11.99 -12.92
C SER A 129 -1.99 13.24 -13.16
N GLY A 130 -0.95 13.15 -13.97
CA GLY A 130 0.05 14.21 -14.15
C GLY A 130 1.17 14.16 -13.10
N TYR A 131 1.25 13.07 -12.31
CA TYR A 131 2.26 12.92 -11.27
C TYR A 131 2.95 11.56 -11.34
N SER A 132 4.24 11.55 -11.11
CA SER A 132 5.05 10.35 -10.90
C SER A 132 5.44 10.20 -9.44
N ALA A 133 5.48 8.97 -8.93
CA ALA A 133 5.84 8.69 -7.54
C ALA A 133 7.02 7.70 -7.47
N TRP A 134 8.09 8.13 -6.87
CA TRP A 134 9.30 7.35 -6.62
C TRP A 134 9.33 6.91 -5.16
N ARG A 135 9.72 5.66 -4.92
CA ARG A 135 9.72 5.09 -3.57
C ARG A 135 11.01 4.34 -3.33
N GLY A 136 11.48 4.42 -2.08
CA GLY A 136 12.65 3.68 -1.68
C GLY A 136 12.72 3.49 -0.16
N ILE A 137 13.71 2.69 0.24
CA ILE A 137 14.05 2.48 1.63
C ILE A 137 15.56 2.73 1.76
N GLY A 138 15.95 3.49 2.76
CA GLY A 138 17.33 3.78 3.11
C GLY A 138 17.53 3.72 4.61
N LYS A 139 18.70 4.17 5.08
CA LYS A 139 19.04 4.29 6.50
C LYS A 139 19.11 5.75 6.90
N SER A 140 18.50 6.10 8.02
CA SER A 140 18.57 7.43 8.62
C SER A 140 18.18 7.39 10.10
N ASN A 141 18.54 8.44 10.83
CA ASN A 141 18.17 8.64 12.24
C ASN A 141 16.85 9.41 12.42
N LEU A 142 15.97 9.38 11.42
CA LEU A 142 14.65 9.99 11.52
C LEU A 142 13.83 9.40 12.66
N GLN A 143 13.14 10.27 13.42
CA GLN A 143 12.31 9.86 14.56
C GLN A 143 10.82 10.20 14.39
N LYS A 144 10.45 10.88 13.32
CA LYS A 144 9.07 11.28 13.02
C LYS A 144 8.83 11.32 11.51
N ILE A 145 7.59 11.51 11.11
CA ILE A 145 7.22 11.70 9.70
C ILE A 145 7.65 13.10 9.27
N HIS A 146 8.37 13.20 8.16
CA HIS A 146 8.80 14.45 7.54
C HIS A 146 8.11 14.66 6.21
N PHE A 147 7.54 15.84 6.02
CA PHE A 147 6.97 16.33 4.78
C PHE A 147 7.83 17.47 4.25
N ALA A 148 8.49 17.28 3.13
CA ALA A 148 9.13 18.35 2.38
C ALA A 148 8.22 18.69 1.19
N LEU A 149 7.68 19.92 1.18
CA LEU A 149 6.67 20.36 0.24
C LEU A 149 7.26 21.43 -0.69
N GLY A 150 7.08 21.26 -1.99
CA GLY A 150 7.40 22.22 -3.04
C GLY A 150 6.18 22.47 -3.92
N PRO A 151 6.27 23.44 -4.87
CA PRO A 151 5.15 23.80 -5.74
C PRO A 151 4.63 22.64 -6.61
N ASP A 152 5.54 21.86 -7.19
CA ASP A 152 5.22 20.79 -8.13
C ASP A 152 5.75 19.43 -7.66
N SER A 153 6.28 19.36 -6.45
CA SER A 153 6.86 18.15 -5.89
C SER A 153 6.75 18.10 -4.37
N HIS A 154 6.73 16.91 -3.82
CA HIS A 154 6.85 16.72 -2.39
C HIS A 154 7.54 15.39 -2.07
N ILE A 155 8.17 15.34 -0.91
CA ILE A 155 8.76 14.12 -0.37
C ILE A 155 8.18 13.88 1.01
N VAL A 156 7.75 12.65 1.24
CA VAL A 156 7.40 12.17 2.58
C VAL A 156 8.41 11.12 2.99
N SER A 157 9.06 11.31 4.14
CA SER A 157 10.04 10.37 4.69
C SER A 157 9.63 9.98 6.10
N TYR A 158 9.75 8.71 6.44
CA TYR A 158 9.38 8.21 7.76
C TYR A 158 10.14 6.94 8.13
N PRO A 159 10.55 6.79 9.42
CA PRO A 159 11.08 5.52 9.92
C PRO A 159 10.01 4.43 9.83
N ILE A 160 10.45 3.19 9.62
CA ILE A 160 9.56 2.02 9.47
C ILE A 160 9.87 0.91 10.47
N ASN A 161 10.94 1.05 11.21
CA ASN A 161 11.34 0.17 12.31
C ASN A 161 12.29 0.92 13.26
N LYS A 162 12.73 0.25 14.31
CA LYS A 162 13.67 0.80 15.33
C LYS A 162 15.13 0.67 14.90
N GLU A 163 15.42 -0.08 13.83
CA GLU A 163 16.77 -0.34 13.32
C GLU A 163 17.27 0.74 12.35
N GLY A 164 16.52 1.85 12.22
CA GLY A 164 16.89 3.00 11.41
C GLY A 164 16.57 2.85 9.92
N ASP A 165 15.71 1.90 9.54
CA ASP A 165 15.17 1.88 8.19
C ASP A 165 14.14 3.01 8.02
N VAL A 166 14.31 3.77 6.96
CA VAL A 166 13.44 4.89 6.59
C VAL A 166 12.92 4.66 5.18
N SER A 167 11.61 4.78 5.04
CA SER A 167 10.97 4.84 3.72
C SER A 167 10.82 6.28 3.27
N PHE A 168 10.94 6.49 1.96
CA PHE A 168 10.57 7.75 1.34
C PHE A 168 9.62 7.53 0.15
N VAL A 169 8.80 8.53 -0.09
CA VAL A 169 7.95 8.66 -1.27
C VAL A 169 8.17 10.07 -1.82
N ALA A 170 8.77 10.17 -2.99
CA ALA A 170 8.94 11.42 -3.71
C ALA A 170 7.92 11.47 -4.84
N VAL A 171 7.11 12.53 -4.86
CA VAL A 171 6.10 12.76 -5.90
C VAL A 171 6.47 14.02 -6.65
N LYS A 172 6.41 13.98 -7.96
CA LYS A 172 6.72 15.11 -8.84
C LYS A 172 5.66 15.19 -9.93
N LYS A 173 5.27 16.40 -10.27
CA LYS A 173 4.44 16.68 -11.45
C LYS A 173 5.26 16.43 -12.69
N GLU A 174 4.72 15.67 -13.63
CA GLU A 174 5.39 15.30 -14.85
C GLU A 174 4.43 15.46 -16.03
N ASP A 175 4.86 16.13 -17.09
CA ASP A 175 4.10 16.28 -18.32
C ASP A 175 4.14 15.00 -19.17
N TYR A 176 5.04 14.09 -18.84
CA TYR A 176 5.24 12.81 -19.55
C TYR A 176 4.85 11.64 -18.66
N GLN A 177 4.03 10.75 -19.24
CA GLN A 177 3.67 9.49 -18.59
C GLN A 177 4.79 8.47 -18.80
N PHE A 178 5.53 8.15 -17.76
CA PHE A 178 6.46 7.01 -17.75
C PHE A 178 5.70 5.69 -17.92
N LYS A 179 6.39 4.69 -18.50
CA LYS A 179 5.86 3.33 -18.50
C LYS A 179 5.63 2.89 -17.05
N GLU A 180 4.39 2.50 -16.75
CA GLU A 180 4.03 2.05 -15.41
C GLU A 180 4.87 0.83 -15.02
N SER A 181 5.75 0.99 -14.03
CA SER A 181 6.66 -0.05 -13.58
C SER A 181 7.02 0.16 -12.10
N TRP A 182 7.04 -0.92 -11.35
CA TRP A 182 7.59 -0.95 -9.99
C TRP A 182 9.11 -1.10 -9.94
N LYS A 183 9.76 -1.27 -11.11
CA LYS A 183 11.18 -1.57 -11.24
C LYS A 183 11.96 -0.50 -12.01
N GLU A 184 11.27 0.53 -12.48
CA GLU A 184 11.92 1.61 -13.23
C GLU A 184 12.78 2.43 -12.28
N GLU A 185 14.06 2.51 -12.59
CA GLU A 185 15.02 3.31 -11.84
C GLU A 185 14.95 4.75 -12.33
N GLY A 186 14.78 5.69 -11.40
CA GLY A 186 14.82 7.12 -11.71
C GLY A 186 16.25 7.64 -11.66
N SER A 187 16.57 8.58 -12.54
CA SER A 187 17.81 9.36 -12.42
C SER A 187 17.70 10.35 -11.27
N ILE A 188 18.69 10.32 -10.38
CA ILE A 188 18.87 11.35 -9.35
C ILE A 188 19.74 12.45 -10.01
N SER A 189 19.10 13.39 -10.69
CA SER A 189 19.75 14.59 -11.23
C SER A 189 19.26 15.84 -10.50
#